data_18cdda0fdfe194ba123bf7350d70b9cd
#
_entry.id   18cdda0fdfe194ba123bf7350d70b9cd
#
_cell.length_a   1.000
_cell.length_b   1.000
_cell.length_c   1.000
_cell.angle_alpha   90.00
_cell.angle_beta   90.00
_cell.angle_gamma   90.00
#
_symmetry.space_group_name_H-M   'P 1'
#
loop_
_entity.id
_entity.type
_entity.pdbx_description
1 polymer ?
#
loop_
_entity_poly.entity_id
_entity_poly.type
_entity_poly.pdbx_seq_one_letter_code
_entity_poly.pdbx_strand_id
1 'polypeptide(L)'
;MSGLRERFRAVQGAPCWVSLMAADLDRAHAFYGELFDWTFRPTRYGHGRYTIACTDDGVPTVGIGASAPTVGVTLPVTWTTYFAADSADEVAWRVQERGGTVAVGPLEFGNGRVAWAADPDGAVFGIWEGDLTSAWWGERRPGAPVWLELRTRDAFDAALFYGHVFGWDAQARERCDVRFEHDRVVLHIDGKAVAGLRGGALEAAPDPNVRPRWHVYFRVEDVDRVAERTVALGGSVVSPPVDTPYGRVAALRDAEGGIFSVAAVQRGSTGERDDA
;
A
#
# COMPACT_ATOMS: atom_id res chain seq x y z
N MET A 1 10.58 -31.08 -4.76
CA MET A 1 11.17 -30.34 -5.90
C MET A 1 11.08 -28.87 -5.56
N SER A 2 12.21 -28.28 -5.17
CA SER A 2 12.32 -26.88 -4.77
C SER A 2 12.30 -26.01 -6.03
N GLY A 3 11.15 -25.41 -6.36
CA GLY A 3 11.09 -24.38 -7.38
C GLY A 3 11.88 -23.18 -6.90
N LEU A 4 12.96 -22.84 -7.58
CA LEU A 4 13.65 -21.57 -7.45
C LEU A 4 12.59 -20.47 -7.75
N ARG A 5 12.12 -19.80 -6.69
CA ARG A 5 11.33 -18.58 -6.85
C ARG A 5 12.29 -17.53 -7.40
N GLU A 6 12.02 -17.04 -8.60
CA GLU A 6 12.74 -15.90 -9.14
C GLU A 6 12.68 -14.76 -8.12
N ARG A 7 13.86 -14.30 -7.71
CA ARG A 7 13.99 -13.09 -6.88
C ARG A 7 13.99 -11.90 -7.83
N PHE A 8 13.05 -11.01 -7.65
CA PHE A 8 12.98 -9.79 -8.44
C PHE A 8 13.64 -8.67 -7.64
N ARG A 9 14.60 -7.99 -8.26
CA ARG A 9 15.07 -6.72 -7.74
C ARG A 9 13.99 -5.67 -8.04
N ALA A 10 13.46 -5.06 -7.01
CA ALA A 10 12.48 -3.99 -7.18
C ALA A 10 13.12 -2.80 -7.89
N VAL A 11 12.30 -2.08 -8.66
CA VAL A 11 12.71 -0.82 -9.25
C VAL A 11 12.83 0.20 -8.11
N GLN A 12 13.97 0.89 -8.02
CA GLN A 12 14.16 1.98 -7.06
C GLN A 12 12.99 2.95 -7.10
N GLY A 13 12.42 3.25 -5.93
CA GLY A 13 11.28 4.16 -5.78
C GLY A 13 9.93 3.57 -6.17
N ALA A 14 9.88 2.33 -6.67
CA ALA A 14 8.61 1.67 -6.90
C ALA A 14 8.00 1.23 -5.57
N PRO A 15 6.69 1.34 -5.40
CA PRO A 15 6.01 0.61 -4.33
C PRO A 15 6.31 -0.88 -4.48
N CYS A 16 6.67 -1.55 -3.40
CA CYS A 16 7.17 -2.91 -3.47
C CYS A 16 6.52 -3.87 -2.49
N TRP A 17 5.86 -3.36 -1.46
CA TRP A 17 5.16 -4.15 -0.47
C TRP A 17 4.11 -3.33 0.25
N VAL A 18 3.14 -4.02 0.86
CA VAL A 18 2.16 -3.44 1.78
C VAL A 18 2.07 -4.32 3.01
N SER A 19 2.01 -3.74 4.19
CA SER A 19 1.73 -4.50 5.41
C SER A 19 0.77 -3.80 6.35
N LEU A 20 0.00 -4.60 7.09
CA LEU A 20 -0.79 -4.16 8.22
C LEU A 20 0.03 -4.32 9.49
N MET A 21 0.05 -3.29 10.33
CA MET A 21 0.41 -3.44 11.74
C MET A 21 -0.88 -3.52 12.55
N ALA A 22 -1.26 -4.74 12.94
CA ALA A 22 -2.46 -5.04 13.70
C ALA A 22 -2.21 -4.90 15.22
N ALA A 23 -3.27 -4.74 15.99
CA ALA A 23 -3.19 -4.82 17.44
C ALA A 23 -3.13 -6.30 17.89
N ASP A 24 -3.90 -7.17 17.24
CA ASP A 24 -3.98 -8.60 17.50
C ASP A 24 -3.88 -9.38 16.18
N LEU A 25 -2.88 -10.27 16.09
CA LEU A 25 -2.61 -11.01 14.85
C LEU A 25 -3.72 -12.01 14.52
N ASP A 26 -4.26 -12.69 15.53
CA ASP A 26 -5.30 -13.72 15.33
C ASP A 26 -6.62 -13.08 14.90
N ARG A 27 -6.95 -11.93 15.46
CA ARG A 27 -8.13 -11.14 15.04
C ARG A 27 -7.99 -10.63 13.62
N ALA A 28 -6.82 -10.12 13.26
CA ALA A 28 -6.55 -9.70 11.89
C ALA A 28 -6.63 -10.87 10.90
N HIS A 29 -6.09 -12.05 11.26
CA HIS A 29 -6.21 -13.25 10.44
C HIS A 29 -7.66 -13.68 10.26
N ALA A 30 -8.46 -13.70 11.33
CA ALA A 30 -9.87 -14.05 11.25
C ALA A 30 -10.64 -13.08 10.33
N PHE A 31 -10.42 -11.77 10.51
CA PHE A 31 -11.10 -10.75 9.72
C PHE A 31 -10.73 -10.82 8.23
N TYR A 32 -9.44 -10.72 7.91
CA TYR A 32 -8.99 -10.65 6.52
C TYR A 32 -9.02 -12.00 5.81
N GLY A 33 -8.86 -13.11 6.53
CA GLY A 33 -9.06 -14.46 6.01
C GLY A 33 -10.48 -14.67 5.52
N GLU A 34 -11.46 -14.27 6.31
CA GLU A 34 -12.88 -14.33 5.95
C GLU A 34 -13.29 -13.30 4.87
N LEU A 35 -12.62 -12.14 4.81
CA LEU A 35 -12.98 -11.07 3.88
C LEU A 35 -12.44 -11.29 2.47
N PHE A 36 -11.20 -11.79 2.35
CA PHE A 36 -10.46 -11.91 1.10
C PHE A 36 -10.06 -13.34 0.75
N ASP A 37 -10.52 -14.33 1.50
CA ASP A 37 -10.14 -15.75 1.36
C ASP A 37 -8.61 -15.96 1.47
N TRP A 38 -7.94 -15.15 2.32
CA TRP A 38 -6.50 -15.25 2.51
C TRP A 38 -6.12 -16.40 3.42
N THR A 39 -5.03 -17.06 3.04
CA THR A 39 -4.29 -17.97 3.92
C THR A 39 -3.03 -17.31 4.46
N PHE A 40 -2.57 -17.69 5.65
CA PHE A 40 -1.46 -17.03 6.33
C PHE A 40 -0.28 -17.97 6.50
N ARG A 41 0.90 -17.53 6.07
CA ARG A 41 2.15 -18.27 6.22
C ARG A 41 3.02 -17.59 7.26
N PRO A 42 3.45 -18.30 8.32
CA PRO A 42 4.37 -17.76 9.31
C PRO A 42 5.71 -17.42 8.64
N THR A 43 6.34 -16.37 9.11
CA THR A 43 7.69 -16.01 8.70
C THR A 43 8.69 -16.32 9.81
N ARG A 44 9.97 -16.41 9.45
CA ARG A 44 11.07 -16.48 10.43
C ARG A 44 11.40 -15.11 11.04
N TYR A 45 10.74 -14.06 10.55
CA TYR A 45 10.97 -12.68 10.93
C TYR A 45 9.93 -12.22 11.95
N GLY A 46 10.23 -11.19 12.72
CA GLY A 46 9.28 -10.61 13.66
C GLY A 46 8.97 -11.51 14.87
N HIS A 47 9.82 -12.49 15.18
CA HIS A 47 9.65 -13.40 16.34
C HIS A 47 8.26 -14.08 16.38
N GLY A 48 7.76 -14.55 15.24
CA GLY A 48 6.44 -15.17 15.12
C GLY A 48 5.25 -14.20 15.09
N ARG A 49 5.51 -12.91 15.08
CA ARG A 49 4.50 -11.85 15.07
C ARG A 49 4.31 -11.20 13.69
N TYR A 50 4.83 -11.83 12.65
CA TYR A 50 4.68 -11.38 11.28
C TYR A 50 4.39 -12.57 10.37
N THR A 51 3.35 -12.46 9.59
CA THR A 51 2.91 -13.47 8.63
C THR A 51 2.77 -12.85 7.24
N ILE A 52 2.81 -13.69 6.23
CA ILE A 52 2.49 -13.31 4.86
C ILE A 52 1.12 -13.87 4.52
N ALA A 53 0.19 -12.98 4.20
CA ALA A 53 -1.09 -13.34 3.62
C ALA A 53 -0.89 -13.73 2.16
N CYS A 54 -1.52 -14.81 1.76
CA CYS A 54 -1.50 -15.32 0.40
C CYS A 54 -2.94 -15.47 -0.10
N THR A 55 -3.16 -15.21 -1.38
CA THR A 55 -4.41 -15.52 -2.06
C THR A 55 -4.69 -17.04 -2.04
N ASP A 56 -5.88 -17.46 -2.43
CA ASP A 56 -6.32 -18.86 -2.46
C ASP A 56 -5.40 -19.78 -3.27
N ASP A 57 -4.83 -19.27 -4.36
CA ASP A 57 -3.82 -19.96 -5.18
C ASP A 57 -2.39 -19.87 -4.62
N GLY A 58 -2.25 -19.32 -3.41
CA GLY A 58 -1.00 -19.32 -2.65
C GLY A 58 0.01 -18.26 -3.05
N VAL A 59 -0.40 -17.21 -3.76
CA VAL A 59 0.48 -16.07 -4.13
C VAL A 59 0.62 -15.13 -2.94
N PRO A 60 1.86 -14.80 -2.49
CA PRO A 60 2.10 -13.81 -1.46
C PRO A 60 1.54 -12.44 -1.87
N THR A 61 0.81 -11.80 -0.98
CA THR A 61 0.05 -10.60 -1.30
C THR A 61 0.36 -9.42 -0.39
N VAL A 62 0.30 -9.60 0.93
CA VAL A 62 0.62 -8.57 1.92
C VAL A 62 1.26 -9.17 3.16
N GLY A 63 1.90 -8.33 3.97
CA GLY A 63 2.34 -8.69 5.30
C GLY A 63 1.29 -8.34 6.36
N ILE A 64 1.15 -9.16 7.40
CA ILE A 64 0.41 -8.81 8.61
C ILE A 64 1.31 -9.04 9.80
N GLY A 65 1.60 -7.97 10.52
CA GLY A 65 2.37 -7.99 11.75
C GLY A 65 1.53 -7.52 12.93
N ALA A 66 1.94 -7.88 14.13
CA ALA A 66 1.42 -7.32 15.35
C ALA A 66 2.55 -6.78 16.22
N SER A 67 2.33 -5.62 16.82
CA SER A 67 3.28 -5.05 17.78
C SER A 67 3.44 -5.93 19.00
N ALA A 68 4.63 -5.94 19.59
CA ALA A 68 4.76 -6.47 20.94
C ALA A 68 3.92 -5.63 21.91
N PRO A 69 3.15 -6.24 22.83
CA PRO A 69 2.43 -5.49 23.83
C PRO A 69 3.40 -4.63 24.63
N THR A 70 3.24 -3.32 24.55
CA THR A 70 3.99 -2.36 25.36
C THR A 70 3.02 -1.75 26.36
N VAL A 71 3.33 -1.85 27.63
CA VAL A 71 2.46 -1.34 28.71
C VAL A 71 2.24 0.15 28.51
N GLY A 72 0.97 0.55 28.38
CA GLY A 72 0.57 1.96 28.29
C GLY A 72 0.74 2.59 26.89
N VAL A 73 1.12 1.83 25.86
CA VAL A 73 1.26 2.33 24.48
C VAL A 73 0.38 1.50 23.56
N THR A 74 -0.66 2.13 23.00
CA THR A 74 -1.46 1.54 21.91
C THR A 74 -0.98 2.15 20.60
N LEU A 75 -0.38 1.34 19.73
CA LEU A 75 -0.05 1.76 18.38
C LEU A 75 -1.30 1.72 17.49
N PRO A 76 -1.48 2.70 16.60
CA PRO A 76 -2.60 2.67 15.69
C PRO A 76 -2.48 1.50 14.71
N VAL A 77 -3.60 0.82 14.46
CA VAL A 77 -3.71 -0.19 13.41
C VAL A 77 -3.67 0.53 12.06
N THR A 78 -2.68 0.20 11.23
CA THR A 78 -2.49 0.92 9.97
C THR A 78 -1.86 0.06 8.88
N TRP A 79 -2.34 0.28 7.67
CA TRP A 79 -1.71 -0.22 6.45
C TRP A 79 -0.55 0.70 6.06
N THR A 80 0.61 0.11 5.84
CA THR A 80 1.83 0.82 5.43
C THR A 80 2.27 0.35 4.06
N THR A 81 2.49 1.31 3.15
CA THR A 81 3.08 1.08 1.83
C THR A 81 4.59 1.20 1.93
N TYR A 82 5.31 0.26 1.32
CA TYR A 82 6.77 0.27 1.26
C TYR A 82 7.25 0.56 -0.15
N PHE A 83 8.27 1.39 -0.25
CA PHE A 83 8.94 1.74 -1.50
C PHE A 83 10.34 1.12 -1.52
N ALA A 84 10.71 0.60 -2.68
CA ALA A 84 12.00 -0.03 -2.89
C ALA A 84 13.12 1.01 -2.87
N ALA A 85 14.23 0.66 -2.23
CA ALA A 85 15.43 1.45 -2.18
C ALA A 85 16.65 0.60 -2.57
N ASP A 86 17.56 1.17 -3.36
CA ASP A 86 18.87 0.59 -3.61
C ASP A 86 19.75 0.67 -2.35
N SER A 87 19.55 1.72 -1.54
CA SER A 87 20.15 1.94 -0.22
C SER A 87 19.13 2.57 0.72
N ALA A 88 18.76 1.87 1.77
CA ALA A 88 17.84 2.37 2.80
C ALA A 88 18.44 3.55 3.58
N ASP A 89 19.77 3.55 3.81
CA ASP A 89 20.46 4.66 4.49
C ASP A 89 20.40 5.94 3.65
N GLU A 90 20.66 5.85 2.36
CA GLU A 90 20.62 7.00 1.47
C GLU A 90 19.22 7.60 1.35
N VAL A 91 18.20 6.74 1.21
CA VAL A 91 16.80 7.19 1.16
C VAL A 91 16.39 7.80 2.51
N ALA A 92 16.75 7.19 3.63
CA ALA A 92 16.46 7.73 4.96
C ALA A 92 17.12 9.12 5.17
N TRP A 93 18.35 9.30 4.70
CA TRP A 93 19.02 10.60 4.73
C TRP A 93 18.29 11.64 3.89
N ARG A 94 17.87 11.29 2.66
CA ARG A 94 17.10 12.20 1.78
C ARG A 94 15.76 12.60 2.40
N VAL A 95 15.08 11.67 3.10
CA VAL A 95 13.84 11.97 3.83
C VAL A 95 14.08 13.10 4.83
N GLN A 96 15.13 13.00 5.65
CA GLN A 96 15.47 14.02 6.66
C GLN A 96 15.89 15.35 6.01
N GLU A 97 16.69 15.30 4.94
CA GLU A 97 17.12 16.48 4.19
C GLU A 97 15.93 17.26 3.61
N ARG A 98 14.86 16.55 3.23
CA ARG A 98 13.64 17.14 2.64
C ARG A 98 12.52 17.42 3.65
N GLY A 99 12.84 17.44 4.95
CA GLY A 99 11.90 17.82 5.99
C GLY A 99 10.96 16.71 6.45
N GLY A 100 11.14 15.48 5.98
CA GLY A 100 10.45 14.32 6.52
C GLY A 100 11.10 13.80 7.80
N THR A 101 10.53 12.79 8.39
CA THR A 101 11.00 12.18 9.63
C THR A 101 11.27 10.69 9.41
N VAL A 102 12.43 10.20 9.88
CA VAL A 102 12.71 8.76 9.99
C VAL A 102 12.42 8.35 11.43
N ALA A 103 11.35 7.58 11.60
CA ALA A 103 10.88 7.16 12.92
C ALA A 103 11.66 5.96 13.46
N VAL A 104 11.99 4.99 12.57
CA VAL A 104 12.70 3.76 12.94
C VAL A 104 13.56 3.30 11.78
N GLY A 105 14.75 2.81 12.08
CA GLY A 105 15.67 2.18 11.13
C GLY A 105 16.64 3.14 10.44
N PRO A 106 17.31 2.68 9.38
CA PRO A 106 17.21 1.33 8.76
C PRO A 106 17.68 0.18 9.67
N LEU A 107 16.89 -0.89 9.72
CA LEU A 107 17.14 -2.09 10.53
C LEU A 107 17.16 -3.34 9.64
N GLU A 108 17.94 -4.33 10.03
CA GLU A 108 17.89 -5.66 9.40
C GLU A 108 16.52 -6.30 9.60
N PHE A 109 15.90 -6.74 8.52
CA PHE A 109 14.64 -7.46 8.54
C PHE A 109 14.63 -8.51 7.44
N GLY A 110 14.68 -9.75 7.85
CA GLY A 110 14.67 -10.85 6.89
C GLY A 110 15.95 -10.95 6.07
N ASN A 111 15.78 -10.80 4.76
CA ASN A 111 16.87 -10.79 3.78
C ASN A 111 17.16 -9.39 3.23
N GLY A 112 16.70 -8.37 3.93
CA GLY A 112 16.86 -6.97 3.55
C GLY A 112 16.89 -6.05 4.76
N ARG A 113 16.69 -4.77 4.49
CA ARG A 113 16.66 -3.72 5.51
C ARG A 113 15.38 -2.90 5.35
N VAL A 114 14.84 -2.46 6.48
CA VAL A 114 13.60 -1.70 6.52
C VAL A 114 13.78 -0.44 7.36
N ALA A 115 13.15 0.65 6.92
CA ALA A 115 12.94 1.83 7.75
C ALA A 115 11.49 2.30 7.64
N TRP A 116 11.01 2.99 8.68
CA TRP A 116 9.72 3.68 8.68
C TRP A 116 9.95 5.17 8.77
N ALA A 117 9.32 5.88 7.86
CA ALA A 117 9.44 7.31 7.73
C ALA A 117 8.06 7.96 7.56
N ALA A 118 8.01 9.27 7.72
CA ALA A 118 6.87 10.10 7.37
C ALA A 118 7.32 11.26 6.49
N ASP A 119 6.48 11.64 5.54
CA ASP A 119 6.67 12.85 4.75
C ASP A 119 6.45 14.12 5.60
N PRO A 120 6.73 15.32 5.08
CA PRO A 120 6.55 16.58 5.84
C PRO A 120 5.12 16.80 6.34
N ASP A 121 4.11 16.26 5.66
CA ASP A 121 2.70 16.34 6.04
C ASP A 121 2.28 15.24 7.03
N GLY A 122 3.17 14.29 7.32
CA GLY A 122 2.98 13.21 8.30
C GLY A 122 2.44 11.89 7.71
N ALA A 123 2.38 11.73 6.38
CA ALA A 123 2.01 10.45 5.80
C ALA A 123 3.13 9.42 5.98
N VAL A 124 2.81 8.35 6.71
CA VAL A 124 3.76 7.27 7.02
C VAL A 124 3.95 6.35 5.81
N PHE A 125 5.21 5.96 5.57
CA PHE A 125 5.59 4.98 4.57
C PHE A 125 6.81 4.17 5.04
N GLY A 126 7.01 3.01 4.40
CA GLY A 126 8.18 2.16 4.60
C GLY A 126 9.22 2.35 3.49
N ILE A 127 10.47 2.14 3.83
CA ILE A 127 11.60 2.04 2.91
C ILE A 127 12.08 0.60 2.97
N TRP A 128 12.23 -0.06 1.82
CA TRP A 128 12.70 -1.44 1.75
C TRP A 128 13.91 -1.56 0.85
N GLU A 129 15.00 -2.08 1.40
CA GLU A 129 16.20 -2.48 0.68
C GLU A 129 16.31 -4.00 0.72
N GLY A 130 16.26 -4.65 -0.44
CA GLY A 130 16.38 -6.11 -0.52
C GLY A 130 15.61 -6.72 -1.71
N ASP A 131 15.71 -8.04 -1.82
CA ASP A 131 14.98 -8.79 -2.83
C ASP A 131 13.50 -8.92 -2.47
N LEU A 132 12.66 -8.92 -3.48
CA LEU A 132 11.22 -9.21 -3.35
C LEU A 132 10.93 -10.66 -3.72
N THR A 133 9.98 -11.25 -3.03
CA THR A 133 9.53 -12.63 -3.28
C THR A 133 8.47 -12.74 -4.35
N SER A 134 7.85 -11.63 -4.76
CA SER A 134 6.90 -11.55 -5.86
C SER A 134 6.84 -10.14 -6.44
N ALA A 135 6.62 -10.03 -7.75
CA ALA A 135 6.23 -8.79 -8.38
C ALA A 135 4.70 -8.67 -8.30
N TRP A 136 4.16 -8.12 -7.21
CA TRP A 136 2.71 -8.02 -7.03
C TRP A 136 2.03 -6.95 -7.91
N TRP A 137 2.81 -6.09 -8.56
CA TRP A 137 2.30 -5.13 -9.52
C TRP A 137 1.87 -5.81 -10.82
N GLY A 138 0.60 -5.66 -11.15
CA GLY A 138 0.03 -6.18 -12.40
C GLY A 138 -0.71 -7.50 -12.26
N GLU A 139 -0.68 -8.16 -11.11
CA GLU A 139 -1.53 -9.30 -10.84
C GLU A 139 -2.95 -8.82 -10.49
N ARG A 140 -3.89 -9.09 -11.39
CA ARG A 140 -5.30 -8.69 -11.21
C ARG A 140 -6.07 -9.75 -10.42
N ARG A 141 -5.55 -10.18 -9.28
CA ARG A 141 -6.16 -11.21 -8.43
C ARG A 141 -7.08 -10.59 -7.39
N PRO A 142 -8.23 -11.20 -7.09
CA PRO A 142 -9.04 -10.82 -5.95
C PRO A 142 -8.20 -10.86 -4.66
N GLY A 143 -8.42 -9.91 -3.76
CA GLY A 143 -7.68 -9.78 -2.51
C GLY A 143 -6.25 -9.21 -2.65
N ALA A 144 -5.72 -8.99 -3.86
CA ALA A 144 -4.41 -8.35 -4.03
C ALA A 144 -4.54 -6.81 -4.07
N PRO A 145 -3.50 -6.07 -3.61
CA PRO A 145 -3.43 -4.64 -3.81
C PRO A 145 -3.43 -4.30 -5.30
N VAL A 146 -4.26 -3.34 -5.72
CA VAL A 146 -4.40 -2.94 -7.13
C VAL A 146 -4.07 -1.48 -7.35
N TRP A 147 -4.14 -0.65 -6.32
CA TRP A 147 -3.85 0.76 -6.38
C TRP A 147 -3.40 1.29 -5.02
N LEU A 148 -2.51 2.27 -5.05
CA LEU A 148 -2.11 3.05 -3.88
C LEU A 148 -2.49 4.51 -4.11
N GLU A 149 -2.98 5.19 -3.08
CA GLU A 149 -3.31 6.61 -3.17
C GLU A 149 -2.80 7.35 -1.95
N LEU A 150 -1.88 8.29 -2.17
CA LEU A 150 -1.57 9.28 -1.15
C LEU A 150 -2.67 10.33 -1.13
N ARG A 151 -3.35 10.46 -0.01
CA ARG A 151 -4.21 11.61 0.27
C ARG A 151 -3.43 12.60 1.10
N THR A 152 -3.19 13.76 0.52
CA THR A 152 -2.37 14.84 1.09
C THR A 152 -3.06 16.17 0.94
N ARG A 153 -2.50 17.22 1.54
CA ARG A 153 -2.98 18.61 1.37
C ARG A 153 -2.60 19.13 0.00
N ASP A 154 -1.34 18.93 -0.38
CA ASP A 154 -0.80 19.37 -1.67
C ASP A 154 -0.12 18.20 -2.38
N ALA A 155 -0.70 17.80 -3.53
CA ALA A 155 -0.16 16.69 -4.33
C ALA A 155 1.14 17.08 -5.05
N PHE A 156 1.33 18.35 -5.37
CA PHE A 156 2.53 18.83 -6.04
C PHE A 156 3.72 18.83 -5.09
N ASP A 157 3.57 19.38 -3.88
CA ASP A 157 4.61 19.37 -2.85
C ASP A 157 4.96 17.94 -2.45
N ALA A 158 3.97 17.05 -2.32
CA ALA A 158 4.20 15.64 -2.09
C ALA A 158 4.98 14.99 -3.24
N ALA A 159 4.63 15.29 -4.51
CA ALA A 159 5.34 14.75 -5.66
C ALA A 159 6.81 15.23 -5.71
N LEU A 160 7.09 16.48 -5.34
CA LEU A 160 8.45 16.99 -5.21
C LEU A 160 9.22 16.26 -4.10
N PHE A 161 8.60 16.05 -2.93
CA PHE A 161 9.22 15.32 -1.84
C PHE A 161 9.56 13.88 -2.24
N TYR A 162 8.58 13.10 -2.67
CA TYR A 162 8.80 11.70 -3.06
C TYR A 162 9.69 11.59 -4.30
N GLY A 163 9.60 12.54 -5.25
CA GLY A 163 10.46 12.64 -6.41
C GLY A 163 11.94 12.71 -6.03
N HIS A 164 12.29 13.60 -5.11
CA HIS A 164 13.66 13.73 -4.61
C HIS A 164 14.12 12.55 -3.75
N VAL A 165 13.24 12.07 -2.86
CA VAL A 165 13.56 10.97 -1.94
C VAL A 165 13.82 9.67 -2.70
N PHE A 166 12.96 9.34 -3.66
CA PHE A 166 13.01 8.09 -4.41
C PHE A 166 13.59 8.22 -5.82
N GLY A 167 13.78 9.45 -6.31
CA GLY A 167 14.31 9.70 -7.64
C GLY A 167 13.30 9.46 -8.76
N TRP A 168 12.01 9.80 -8.54
CA TRP A 168 10.97 9.65 -9.56
C TRP A 168 11.15 10.64 -10.73
N ASP A 169 11.83 11.75 -10.49
CA ASP A 169 12.11 12.83 -11.46
C ASP A 169 13.42 12.65 -12.21
N ALA A 170 14.22 11.65 -11.88
CA ALA A 170 15.51 11.44 -12.52
C ALA A 170 15.35 10.96 -13.96
N GLN A 171 15.66 11.82 -14.91
CA GLN A 171 15.65 11.55 -16.37
C GLN A 171 16.43 10.27 -16.80
N ALA A 172 17.24 9.71 -15.90
CA ALA A 172 17.99 8.49 -16.10
C ALA A 172 17.24 7.19 -15.75
N ARG A 173 16.02 7.28 -15.24
CA ARG A 173 15.26 6.09 -14.80
C ARG A 173 14.02 5.89 -15.67
N GLU A 174 14.21 5.30 -16.82
CA GLU A 174 13.16 4.98 -17.80
C GLU A 174 11.99 4.15 -17.24
N ARG A 175 12.15 3.56 -16.05
CA ARG A 175 11.19 2.61 -15.47
C ARG A 175 10.23 3.21 -14.45
N CYS A 176 10.52 4.38 -13.90
CA CYS A 176 9.70 5.04 -12.87
C CYS A 176 9.55 6.52 -13.21
N ASP A 177 8.34 6.94 -13.56
CA ASP A 177 8.03 8.33 -13.89
C ASP A 177 6.72 8.80 -13.24
N VAL A 178 6.61 10.10 -13.05
CA VAL A 178 5.39 10.75 -12.55
C VAL A 178 4.79 11.64 -13.62
N ARG A 179 3.46 11.60 -13.73
CA ARG A 179 2.69 12.41 -14.67
C ARG A 179 1.54 13.09 -13.96
N PHE A 180 1.22 14.31 -14.38
CA PHE A 180 -0.01 14.94 -13.95
C PHE A 180 -1.15 14.48 -14.86
N GLU A 181 -2.12 13.77 -14.29
CA GLU A 181 -3.26 13.21 -15.01
C GLU A 181 -4.56 13.65 -14.34
N HIS A 182 -5.41 14.38 -15.09
CA HIS A 182 -6.68 14.90 -14.63
C HIS A 182 -6.52 15.79 -13.37
N ASP A 183 -6.79 15.26 -12.18
CA ASP A 183 -6.80 15.95 -10.89
C ASP A 183 -5.73 15.45 -9.89
N ARG A 184 -4.77 14.66 -10.37
CA ARG A 184 -3.78 13.99 -9.51
C ARG A 184 -2.43 13.83 -10.19
N VAL A 185 -1.40 13.60 -9.38
CA VAL A 185 -0.11 13.11 -9.85
C VAL A 185 -0.14 11.60 -9.85
N VAL A 186 0.25 10.96 -10.93
CA VAL A 186 0.24 9.49 -11.11
C VAL A 186 1.66 8.98 -11.27
N LEU A 187 2.03 8.01 -10.45
CA LEU A 187 3.28 7.27 -10.55
C LEU A 187 3.11 6.08 -11.50
N HIS A 188 3.99 6.02 -12.48
CA HIS A 188 4.07 4.91 -13.45
C HIS A 188 5.35 4.10 -13.23
N ILE A 189 5.22 2.78 -13.30
CA ILE A 189 6.33 1.84 -13.31
C ILE A 189 6.24 1.00 -14.59
N ASP A 190 7.29 1.03 -15.41
CA ASP A 190 7.31 0.38 -16.74
C ASP A 190 6.07 0.77 -17.57
N GLY A 191 5.67 2.05 -17.52
CA GLY A 191 4.52 2.59 -18.23
C GLY A 191 3.15 2.24 -17.66
N LYS A 192 3.07 1.52 -16.54
CA LYS A 192 1.82 1.18 -15.88
C LYS A 192 1.58 2.09 -14.68
N ALA A 193 0.42 2.71 -14.60
CA ALA A 193 -0.01 3.48 -13.43
C ALA A 193 -0.16 2.56 -12.22
N VAL A 194 0.49 2.91 -11.11
CA VAL A 194 0.57 2.07 -9.90
C VAL A 194 0.15 2.82 -8.63
N ALA A 195 0.32 4.13 -8.59
CA ALA A 195 -0.08 4.95 -7.45
C ALA A 195 -0.50 6.35 -7.91
N GLY A 196 -1.32 7.00 -7.09
CA GLY A 196 -1.72 8.39 -7.28
C GLY A 196 -1.45 9.23 -6.03
N LEU A 197 -1.17 10.53 -6.24
CA LEU A 197 -1.08 11.52 -5.19
C LEU A 197 -2.21 12.53 -5.43
N ARG A 198 -3.11 12.65 -4.46
CA ARG A 198 -4.29 13.49 -4.57
C ARG A 198 -4.28 14.58 -3.51
N GLY A 199 -4.23 15.83 -3.97
CA GLY A 199 -4.36 17.03 -3.15
C GLY A 199 -5.82 17.37 -2.84
N GLY A 200 -6.05 18.24 -1.82
CA GLY A 200 -7.39 18.72 -1.45
C GLY A 200 -8.32 17.66 -0.84
N ALA A 201 -7.93 16.39 -0.84
CA ALA A 201 -8.76 15.29 -0.34
C ALA A 201 -8.99 15.35 1.18
N LEU A 202 -8.11 16.06 1.91
CA LEU A 202 -8.23 16.25 3.36
C LEU A 202 -9.17 17.40 3.71
N GLU A 203 -9.20 18.44 2.90
CA GLU A 203 -10.08 19.60 3.08
C GLU A 203 -11.55 19.23 2.83
N ALA A 204 -11.78 18.30 1.91
CA ALA A 204 -13.10 17.76 1.62
C ALA A 204 -13.53 16.66 2.59
N ALA A 205 -12.65 16.21 3.51
CA ALA A 205 -12.99 15.18 4.48
C ALA A 205 -13.94 15.75 5.56
N PRO A 206 -15.04 15.05 5.90
CA PRO A 206 -15.96 15.50 6.93
C PRO A 206 -15.35 15.51 8.34
N ASP A 207 -14.27 14.75 8.57
CA ASP A 207 -13.55 14.68 9.84
C ASP A 207 -12.28 15.55 9.79
N PRO A 208 -12.18 16.64 10.57
CA PRO A 208 -11.02 17.53 10.60
C PRO A 208 -9.74 16.84 11.15
N ASN A 209 -9.86 15.67 11.74
CA ASN A 209 -8.73 14.89 12.24
C ASN A 209 -8.12 13.95 11.19
N VAL A 210 -8.67 13.92 9.99
CA VAL A 210 -8.11 13.09 8.92
C VAL A 210 -6.69 13.59 8.59
N ARG A 211 -5.72 12.69 8.71
CA ARG A 211 -4.30 12.97 8.48
C ARG A 211 -3.89 12.51 7.07
N PRO A 212 -2.86 13.14 6.47
CA PRO A 212 -2.22 12.63 5.27
C PRO A 212 -1.82 11.17 5.44
N ARG A 213 -2.08 10.33 4.44
CA ARG A 213 -1.72 8.91 4.49
C ARG A 213 -1.78 8.25 3.13
N TRP A 214 -1.02 7.17 2.99
CA TRP A 214 -1.15 6.22 1.92
C TRP A 214 -2.36 5.30 2.14
N HIS A 215 -3.26 5.26 1.16
CA HIS A 215 -4.38 4.33 1.10
C HIS A 215 -4.06 3.17 0.20
N VAL A 216 -4.41 1.97 0.64
CA VAL A 216 -4.31 0.75 -0.13
C VAL A 216 -5.69 0.39 -0.66
N TYR A 217 -5.78 0.07 -1.94
CA TYR A 217 -6.98 -0.46 -2.57
C TYR A 217 -6.76 -1.93 -2.92
N PHE A 218 -7.60 -2.78 -2.37
CA PHE A 218 -7.62 -4.21 -2.68
C PHE A 218 -8.62 -4.50 -3.79
N ARG A 219 -8.21 -5.33 -4.74
CA ARG A 219 -9.10 -5.77 -5.79
C ARG A 219 -10.15 -6.71 -5.23
N VAL A 220 -11.40 -6.48 -5.61
CA VAL A 220 -12.53 -7.37 -5.32
C VAL A 220 -13.40 -7.52 -6.57
N GLU A 221 -14.23 -8.54 -6.59
CA GLU A 221 -15.20 -8.73 -7.67
C GLU A 221 -16.48 -7.92 -7.45
N ASP A 222 -16.90 -7.82 -6.18
CA ASP A 222 -18.13 -7.13 -5.76
C ASP A 222 -17.85 -6.27 -4.53
N VAL A 223 -17.85 -4.95 -4.73
CA VAL A 223 -17.57 -3.95 -3.68
C VAL A 223 -18.69 -3.89 -2.64
N ASP A 224 -19.95 -4.00 -3.07
CA ASP A 224 -21.10 -3.92 -2.18
C ASP A 224 -21.11 -5.11 -1.21
N ARG A 225 -20.92 -6.32 -1.75
CA ARG A 225 -20.85 -7.55 -0.97
C ARG A 225 -19.69 -7.50 0.06
N VAL A 226 -18.52 -6.97 -0.34
CA VAL A 226 -17.38 -6.84 0.58
C VAL A 226 -17.66 -5.79 1.65
N ALA A 227 -18.33 -4.69 1.33
CA ALA A 227 -18.73 -3.69 2.31
C ALA A 227 -19.72 -4.28 3.35
N GLU A 228 -20.72 -5.04 2.92
CA GLU A 228 -21.66 -5.75 3.81
C GLU A 228 -20.91 -6.78 4.68
N ARG A 229 -20.01 -7.57 4.08
CA ARG A 229 -19.20 -8.56 4.80
C ARG A 229 -18.31 -7.92 5.86
N THR A 230 -17.71 -6.78 5.54
CA THR A 230 -16.88 -5.99 6.48
C THR A 230 -17.68 -5.66 7.74
N VAL A 231 -18.93 -5.18 7.59
CA VAL A 231 -19.80 -4.87 8.72
C VAL A 231 -20.16 -6.14 9.51
N ALA A 232 -20.48 -7.22 8.82
CA ALA A 232 -20.80 -8.51 9.46
C ALA A 232 -19.63 -9.07 10.29
N LEU A 233 -18.38 -8.77 9.89
CA LEU A 233 -17.15 -9.15 10.60
C LEU A 233 -16.74 -8.16 11.71
N GLY A 234 -17.59 -7.18 12.03
CA GLY A 234 -17.34 -6.21 13.10
C GLY A 234 -16.55 -4.97 12.67
N GLY A 235 -16.29 -4.81 11.39
CA GLY A 235 -15.75 -3.58 10.82
C GLY A 235 -16.83 -2.53 10.53
N SER A 236 -16.48 -1.52 9.74
CA SER A 236 -17.43 -0.46 9.37
C SER A 236 -17.14 0.12 7.98
N VAL A 237 -18.15 0.77 7.40
CA VAL A 237 -18.02 1.50 6.15
C VAL A 237 -17.62 2.95 6.44
N VAL A 238 -16.48 3.38 5.94
CA VAL A 238 -15.97 4.77 6.05
C VAL A 238 -16.55 5.63 4.94
N SER A 239 -16.52 5.12 3.69
CA SER A 239 -17.19 5.73 2.54
C SER A 239 -17.95 4.64 1.82
N PRO A 240 -19.26 4.84 1.55
CA PRO A 240 -20.08 3.82 0.91
C PRO A 240 -19.59 3.50 -0.50
N PRO A 241 -20.00 2.34 -1.06
CA PRO A 241 -19.74 2.01 -2.45
C PRO A 241 -20.21 3.09 -3.42
N VAL A 242 -19.31 3.55 -4.28
CA VAL A 242 -19.55 4.60 -5.27
C VAL A 242 -18.90 4.25 -6.60
N ASP A 243 -19.58 4.57 -7.69
CA ASP A 243 -19.01 4.42 -9.03
C ASP A 243 -18.08 5.59 -9.35
N THR A 244 -16.90 5.26 -9.85
CA THR A 244 -15.89 6.22 -10.31
C THR A 244 -15.53 5.92 -11.76
N PRO A 245 -14.85 6.83 -12.48
CA PRO A 245 -14.34 6.54 -13.82
C PRO A 245 -13.42 5.31 -13.91
N TYR A 246 -12.85 4.89 -12.77
CA TYR A 246 -11.90 3.76 -12.67
C TYR A 246 -12.56 2.46 -12.17
N GLY A 247 -13.84 2.48 -11.87
CA GLY A 247 -14.62 1.37 -11.34
C GLY A 247 -15.32 1.72 -10.03
N ARG A 248 -16.02 0.74 -9.47
CA ARG A 248 -16.72 0.88 -8.19
C ARG A 248 -15.75 0.73 -7.03
N VAL A 249 -15.81 1.63 -6.04
CA VAL A 249 -14.88 1.68 -4.90
C VAL A 249 -15.63 1.92 -3.59
N ALA A 250 -15.05 1.47 -2.48
CA ALA A 250 -15.49 1.83 -1.12
C ALA A 250 -14.28 1.98 -0.20
N ALA A 251 -14.40 2.81 0.84
CA ALA A 251 -13.44 2.84 1.94
C ALA A 251 -14.04 2.18 3.16
N LEU A 252 -13.29 1.27 3.76
CA LEU A 252 -13.72 0.37 4.83
C LEU A 252 -12.75 0.48 6.00
N ARG A 253 -13.20 0.03 7.16
CA ARG A 253 -12.41 -0.05 8.38
C ARG A 253 -12.58 -1.45 8.96
N ASP A 254 -11.47 -2.09 9.31
CA ASP A 254 -11.51 -3.38 10.01
C ASP A 254 -11.97 -3.25 11.47
N ALA A 255 -12.14 -4.36 12.15
CA ALA A 255 -12.62 -4.42 13.52
C ALA A 255 -11.66 -3.79 14.56
N GLU A 256 -10.39 -3.52 14.17
CA GLU A 256 -9.37 -2.93 15.03
C GLU A 256 -9.06 -1.46 14.67
N GLY A 257 -9.72 -0.91 13.64
CA GLY A 257 -9.60 0.49 13.24
C GLY A 257 -8.73 0.73 12.00
N GLY A 258 -8.14 -0.30 11.41
CA GLY A 258 -7.32 -0.21 10.19
C GLY A 258 -8.19 0.16 8.99
N ILE A 259 -7.85 1.26 8.31
CA ILE A 259 -8.59 1.73 7.14
C ILE A 259 -7.94 1.20 5.86
N PHE A 260 -8.77 0.65 4.98
CA PHE A 260 -8.39 0.17 3.66
C PHE A 260 -9.50 0.50 2.66
N SER A 261 -9.22 0.37 1.37
CA SER A 261 -10.21 0.54 0.32
C SER A 261 -10.33 -0.73 -0.51
N VAL A 262 -11.48 -0.91 -1.14
CA VAL A 262 -11.71 -1.99 -2.11
C VAL A 262 -12.13 -1.40 -3.44
N ALA A 263 -11.75 -2.06 -4.52
CA ALA A 263 -12.04 -1.63 -5.88
C ALA A 263 -12.41 -2.82 -6.78
N ALA A 264 -13.53 -2.70 -7.48
CA ALA A 264 -13.87 -3.54 -8.61
C ALA A 264 -13.48 -2.79 -9.88
N VAL A 265 -12.30 -3.10 -10.41
CA VAL A 265 -11.79 -2.47 -11.63
C VAL A 265 -12.57 -3.01 -12.83
N GLN A 266 -13.24 -2.15 -13.58
CA GLN A 266 -13.89 -2.54 -14.81
C GLN A 266 -12.86 -3.19 -15.75
N ARG A 267 -13.21 -4.31 -16.36
CA ARG A 267 -12.46 -4.84 -17.50
C ARG A 267 -12.52 -3.78 -18.57
N GLY A 268 -11.39 -3.14 -18.90
CA GLY A 268 -11.34 -2.15 -19.96
C GLY A 268 -12.02 -2.72 -21.19
N SER A 269 -13.04 -2.04 -21.69
CA SER A 269 -13.53 -2.25 -23.04
C SER A 269 -12.33 -1.94 -23.95
N THR A 270 -11.73 -2.96 -24.50
CA THR A 270 -10.84 -2.84 -25.65
C THR A 270 -11.67 -2.15 -26.71
N GLY A 271 -11.41 -0.85 -26.91
CA GLY A 271 -12.02 -0.11 -28.02
C GLY A 271 -11.53 -0.73 -29.31
N GLU A 272 -12.30 -1.66 -29.83
CA GLU A 272 -12.36 -1.91 -31.26
C GLU A 272 -12.86 -0.61 -31.87
N ARG A 273 -11.93 0.20 -32.35
CA ARG A 273 -12.27 1.11 -33.45
C ARG A 273 -12.26 0.25 -34.69
N ASP A 274 -13.44 -0.17 -35.08
CA ASP A 274 -13.72 -0.51 -36.48
C ASP A 274 -13.50 0.75 -37.29
N ASP A 275 -12.39 0.77 -38.03
CA ASP A 275 -12.24 1.65 -39.18
C ASP A 275 -13.18 1.10 -40.27
N ALA A 276 -14.23 1.84 -40.59
CA ALA A 276 -14.99 1.74 -41.85
C ALA A 276 -14.90 3.10 -42.54
#